data_1aabc20bd926b781ba5ff5bbe77a7748
#
_entry.id   1aabc20bd926b781ba5ff5bbe77a7748
#
_cell.length_a   1.000
_cell.length_b   1.000
_cell.length_c   1.000
_cell.angle_alpha   90.00
_cell.angle_beta   90.00
_cell.angle_gamma   90.00
#
_symmetry.space_group_name_H-M   'P 1'
#
loop_
_entity.id
_entity.type
_entity.pdbx_description
1 polymer ?
#
loop_
_entity_poly.entity_id
_entity_poly.type
_entity_poly.pdbx_seq_one_letter_code
_entity_poly.pdbx_strand_id
1 'polypeptide(L)'
;MISKSKKQRDRYSRSLLGFTLIEVLVVMIIVGILSAIAAPSWLSFVNNQRINASQTKIFQAIKVAQSDAKIRQSNDETKGSTNLTNKRTRITFTIAPTAGTFQLDNVRTNSGQAQSLEQGIIIKSVTAAGSSTNNLTPPSIEFDSKGLLYDPNQSITLPICINLSASNNPNKIKWIKIQTLLGAITTGADSTCSG
;
A
#
# COMPACT_ATOMS: atom_id res chain seq x y z
N MET A 1 -50.15 25.67 -67.38
CA MET A 1 -50.72 25.42 -66.04
C MET A 1 -49.85 24.36 -65.35
N ILE A 2 -49.01 24.79 -64.42
CA ILE A 2 -48.13 23.88 -63.70
C ILE A 2 -48.66 23.81 -62.28
N SER A 3 -49.22 22.63 -61.92
CA SER A 3 -49.71 22.35 -60.56
C SER A 3 -48.52 22.07 -59.60
N LYS A 4 -48.29 22.93 -58.55
CA LYS A 4 -47.35 22.71 -57.51
C LYS A 4 -47.93 21.78 -56.44
N SER A 5 -47.48 20.53 -56.43
CA SER A 5 -47.74 19.58 -55.33
C SER A 5 -47.09 20.07 -54.07
N LYS A 6 -47.87 20.37 -53.01
CA LYS A 6 -47.43 20.67 -51.67
C LYS A 6 -47.07 19.35 -50.98
N LYS A 7 -45.77 19.12 -50.78
CA LYS A 7 -45.23 18.00 -49.93
C LYS A 7 -45.56 18.28 -48.47
N GLN A 8 -46.56 17.58 -47.99
CA GLN A 8 -46.94 17.59 -46.56
C GLN A 8 -45.82 16.94 -45.75
N ARG A 9 -45.17 17.69 -44.87
CA ARG A 9 -44.19 17.16 -43.91
C ARG A 9 -44.94 16.62 -42.72
N ASP A 10 -45.02 15.30 -42.61
CA ASP A 10 -45.46 14.63 -41.39
C ASP A 10 -44.51 14.95 -40.26
N ARG A 11 -44.95 15.83 -39.34
CA ARG A 11 -44.26 16.06 -38.08
C ARG A 11 -44.55 14.86 -37.19
N TYR A 12 -43.61 13.96 -37.12
CA TYR A 12 -43.58 12.91 -36.11
C TYR A 12 -43.50 13.58 -34.73
N SER A 13 -44.65 13.77 -34.11
CA SER A 13 -44.71 14.22 -32.72
C SER A 13 -44.28 13.04 -31.86
N ARG A 14 -43.00 13.02 -31.47
CA ARG A 14 -42.54 12.11 -30.42
C ARG A 14 -43.24 12.52 -29.13
N SER A 15 -44.16 11.69 -28.66
CA SER A 15 -44.78 11.82 -27.35
C SER A 15 -43.67 11.64 -26.29
N LEU A 16 -43.32 12.73 -25.65
CA LEU A 16 -42.47 12.72 -24.46
C LEU A 16 -43.32 12.13 -23.33
N LEU A 17 -43.24 10.83 -23.15
CA LEU A 17 -43.84 10.12 -22.00
C LEU A 17 -43.06 10.57 -20.74
N GLY A 18 -43.68 11.40 -19.96
CA GLY A 18 -43.15 11.80 -18.65
C GLY A 18 -43.37 10.67 -17.60
N PHE A 19 -42.44 10.56 -16.65
CA PHE A 19 -42.62 9.64 -15.55
C PHE A 19 -43.77 10.05 -14.63
N THR A 20 -44.50 9.08 -14.14
CA THR A 20 -45.53 9.34 -13.14
C THR A 20 -44.88 9.56 -11.75
N LEU A 21 -45.52 10.35 -10.90
CA LEU A 21 -45.05 10.64 -9.55
C LEU A 21 -44.91 9.33 -8.73
N ILE A 22 -45.84 8.40 -8.90
CA ILE A 22 -45.80 7.11 -8.22
C ILE A 22 -44.61 6.23 -8.66
N GLU A 23 -44.26 6.28 -9.95
CA GLU A 23 -43.12 5.52 -10.49
C GLU A 23 -41.79 6.00 -9.87
N VAL A 24 -41.58 7.32 -9.78
CA VAL A 24 -40.40 7.88 -9.11
C VAL A 24 -40.35 7.51 -7.64
N LEU A 25 -41.51 7.52 -6.96
CA LEU A 25 -41.59 7.17 -5.54
C LEU A 25 -41.19 5.71 -5.31
N VAL A 26 -41.71 4.78 -6.11
CA VAL A 26 -41.38 3.35 -6.03
C VAL A 26 -39.90 3.12 -6.30
N VAL A 27 -39.33 3.76 -7.32
CA VAL A 27 -37.90 3.66 -7.65
C VAL A 27 -37.04 4.15 -6.48
N MET A 28 -37.40 5.30 -5.86
CA MET A 28 -36.66 5.82 -4.70
C MET A 28 -36.66 4.87 -3.51
N ILE A 29 -37.79 4.20 -3.23
CA ILE A 29 -37.87 3.20 -2.16
C ILE A 29 -36.95 2.02 -2.46
N ILE A 30 -36.98 1.48 -3.69
CA ILE A 30 -36.14 0.36 -4.10
C ILE A 30 -34.66 0.71 -3.99
N VAL A 31 -34.26 1.87 -4.53
CA VAL A 31 -32.88 2.37 -4.47
C VAL A 31 -32.43 2.57 -3.02
N GLY A 32 -33.31 3.09 -2.16
CA GLY A 32 -33.04 3.26 -0.74
C GLY A 32 -32.69 1.95 -0.03
N ILE A 33 -33.49 0.91 -0.27
CA ILE A 33 -33.26 -0.43 0.30
C ILE A 33 -31.96 -1.04 -0.22
N LEU A 34 -31.72 -0.99 -1.53
CA LEU A 34 -30.50 -1.52 -2.13
C LEU A 34 -29.24 -0.80 -1.64
N SER A 35 -29.31 0.53 -1.49
CA SER A 35 -28.20 1.35 -1.01
C SER A 35 -27.83 1.00 0.44
N ALA A 36 -28.79 0.71 1.29
CA ALA A 36 -28.55 0.34 2.69
C ALA A 36 -27.72 -0.96 2.83
N ILE A 37 -27.88 -1.89 1.91
CA ILE A 37 -27.14 -3.16 1.88
C ILE A 37 -25.77 -3.00 1.20
N ALA A 38 -25.71 -2.20 0.15
CA ALA A 38 -24.51 -2.04 -0.67
C ALA A 38 -23.40 -1.23 0.03
N ALA A 39 -23.75 -0.20 0.80
CA ALA A 39 -22.81 0.74 1.39
C ALA A 39 -21.75 0.08 2.32
N PRO A 40 -22.10 -0.78 3.29
CA PRO A 40 -21.11 -1.41 4.18
C PRO A 40 -20.18 -2.38 3.43
N SER A 41 -20.69 -3.08 2.43
CA SER A 41 -19.89 -3.99 1.60
C SER A 41 -18.85 -3.23 0.77
N TRP A 42 -19.23 -2.10 0.20
CA TRP A 42 -18.34 -1.23 -0.57
C TRP A 42 -17.18 -0.70 0.28
N LEU A 43 -17.45 -0.24 1.50
CA LEU A 43 -16.41 0.27 2.40
C LEU A 43 -15.38 -0.81 2.76
N SER A 44 -15.83 -2.03 3.02
CA SER A 44 -14.96 -3.17 3.28
C SER A 44 -14.08 -3.48 2.05
N PHE A 45 -14.64 -3.44 0.85
CA PHE A 45 -13.92 -3.65 -0.40
C PHE A 45 -12.83 -2.59 -0.59
N VAL A 46 -13.15 -1.30 -0.44
CA VAL A 46 -12.18 -0.20 -0.57
C VAL A 46 -11.03 -0.34 0.43
N ASN A 47 -11.32 -0.68 1.69
CA ASN A 47 -10.28 -0.90 2.70
C ASN A 47 -9.36 -2.07 2.33
N ASN A 48 -9.91 -3.13 1.73
CA ASN A 48 -9.12 -4.25 1.24
C ASN A 48 -8.17 -3.85 0.11
N GLN A 49 -8.64 -3.02 -0.82
CA GLN A 49 -7.81 -2.50 -1.90
C GLN A 49 -6.67 -1.63 -1.34
N ARG A 50 -6.97 -0.74 -0.41
CA ARG A 50 -5.98 0.15 0.22
C ARG A 50 -4.89 -0.62 0.96
N ILE A 51 -5.24 -1.63 1.77
CA ILE A 51 -4.24 -2.39 2.51
C ILE A 51 -3.39 -3.26 1.59
N ASN A 52 -3.96 -3.81 0.51
CA ASN A 52 -3.22 -4.54 -0.51
C ASN A 52 -2.23 -3.64 -1.26
N ALA A 53 -2.68 -2.45 -1.67
CA ALA A 53 -1.82 -1.47 -2.33
C ALA A 53 -0.66 -1.05 -1.40
N SER A 54 -0.95 -0.79 -0.13
CA SER A 54 0.07 -0.44 0.88
C SER A 54 1.07 -1.58 1.12
N GLN A 55 0.60 -2.83 1.19
CA GLN A 55 1.47 -4.01 1.30
C GLN A 55 2.40 -4.12 0.10
N THR A 56 1.87 -3.98 -1.11
CA THR A 56 2.65 -4.01 -2.35
C THR A 56 3.68 -2.87 -2.39
N LYS A 57 3.31 -1.68 -1.93
CA LYS A 57 4.17 -0.50 -1.89
C LYS A 57 5.39 -0.72 -0.99
N ILE A 58 5.20 -1.26 0.21
CA ILE A 58 6.30 -1.60 1.13
C ILE A 58 7.14 -2.75 0.54
N PHE A 59 6.52 -3.78 -0.02
CA PHE A 59 7.25 -4.88 -0.67
C PHE A 59 8.17 -4.35 -1.78
N GLN A 60 7.67 -3.46 -2.63
CA GLN A 60 8.47 -2.82 -3.68
C GLN A 60 9.59 -1.96 -3.09
N ALA A 61 9.31 -1.19 -2.04
CA ALA A 61 10.31 -0.37 -1.37
C ALA A 61 11.48 -1.21 -0.83
N ILE A 62 11.19 -2.37 -0.23
CA ILE A 62 12.24 -3.30 0.24
C ILE A 62 13.08 -3.82 -0.94
N LYS A 63 12.44 -4.18 -2.06
CA LYS A 63 13.15 -4.63 -3.26
C LYS A 63 14.02 -3.51 -3.88
N VAL A 64 13.50 -2.29 -3.90
CA VAL A 64 14.27 -1.11 -4.35
C VAL A 64 15.47 -0.87 -3.44
N ALA A 65 15.29 -0.95 -2.11
CA ALA A 65 16.39 -0.79 -1.15
C ALA A 65 17.50 -1.83 -1.37
N GLN A 66 17.13 -3.09 -1.57
CA GLN A 66 18.09 -4.16 -1.88
C GLN A 66 18.85 -3.90 -3.17
N SER A 67 18.14 -3.47 -4.21
CA SER A 67 18.74 -3.15 -5.51
C SER A 67 19.66 -1.93 -5.43
N ASP A 68 19.21 -0.86 -4.76
CA ASP A 68 19.96 0.37 -4.59
C ASP A 68 21.28 0.13 -3.82
N ALA A 69 21.24 -0.67 -2.76
CA ALA A 69 22.42 -1.06 -2.01
C ALA A 69 23.46 -1.77 -2.89
N LYS A 70 23.04 -2.66 -3.80
CA LYS A 70 23.94 -3.36 -4.74
C LYS A 70 24.52 -2.42 -5.80
N ILE A 71 23.70 -1.50 -6.35
CA ILE A 71 24.15 -0.53 -7.35
C ILE A 71 25.18 0.42 -6.75
N ARG A 72 25.03 0.82 -5.49
CA ARG A 72 25.99 1.68 -4.79
C ARG A 72 27.33 1.00 -4.60
N GLN A 73 27.39 -0.31 -4.41
CA GLN A 73 28.65 -1.04 -4.39
C GLN A 73 29.41 -0.83 -5.70
N SER A 74 28.78 -1.07 -6.84
CA SER A 74 29.40 -0.97 -8.16
C SER A 74 29.96 0.44 -8.43
N ASN A 75 29.22 1.47 -8.06
CA ASN A 75 29.63 2.86 -8.31
C ASN A 75 30.78 3.33 -7.42
N ASP A 76 30.93 2.77 -6.23
CA ASP A 76 31.91 3.22 -5.22
C ASP A 76 33.24 2.47 -5.37
N GLU A 77 33.24 1.25 -5.88
CA GLU A 77 34.46 0.49 -6.24
C GLU A 77 35.23 1.21 -7.35
N THR A 78 34.53 1.87 -8.29
CA THR A 78 35.13 2.66 -9.38
C THR A 78 35.80 3.94 -8.86
N LYS A 79 35.43 4.41 -7.65
CA LYS A 79 35.95 5.65 -7.03
C LYS A 79 36.97 5.43 -5.91
N GLY A 80 37.33 4.16 -5.62
CA GLY A 80 38.33 3.83 -4.59
C GLY A 80 37.93 4.16 -3.16
N SER A 81 36.64 4.36 -2.90
CA SER A 81 36.15 4.64 -1.54
C SER A 81 36.01 3.37 -0.71
N THR A 82 36.77 3.29 0.37
CA THR A 82 36.73 2.15 1.32
C THR A 82 35.66 2.29 2.41
N ASN A 83 34.86 3.36 2.38
CA ASN A 83 33.92 3.68 3.46
C ASN A 83 32.61 2.87 3.33
N LEU A 84 32.52 1.75 4.06
CA LEU A 84 31.40 0.81 4.02
C LEU A 84 30.05 1.41 4.45
N THR A 85 30.06 2.50 5.23
CA THR A 85 28.82 3.18 5.63
C THR A 85 28.07 3.84 4.47
N ASN A 86 28.80 4.21 3.42
CA ASN A 86 28.20 4.83 2.23
C ASN A 86 27.46 3.84 1.33
N LYS A 87 27.67 2.55 1.54
CA LYS A 87 27.17 1.48 0.67
C LYS A 87 25.84 0.86 1.16
N ARG A 88 25.29 1.39 2.25
CA ARG A 88 24.06 0.86 2.86
C ARG A 88 22.85 1.68 2.49
N THR A 89 21.72 1.00 2.35
CA THR A 89 20.42 1.63 2.19
C THR A 89 19.52 1.22 3.33
N ARG A 90 18.86 2.20 3.96
CA ARG A 90 17.96 2.00 5.10
C ARG A 90 16.52 2.28 4.69
N ILE A 91 15.59 1.47 5.21
CA ILE A 91 14.17 1.79 5.22
C ILE A 91 13.78 2.02 6.67
N THR A 92 13.25 3.20 6.97
CA THR A 92 12.71 3.56 8.26
C THR A 92 11.19 3.57 8.18
N PHE A 93 10.53 2.99 9.18
CA PHE A 93 9.08 2.88 9.25
C PHE A 93 8.53 3.77 10.36
N THR A 94 7.40 4.42 10.12
CA THR A 94 6.67 5.14 11.17
C THR A 94 5.53 4.27 11.66
N ILE A 95 5.61 3.87 12.93
CA ILE A 95 4.64 2.97 13.56
C ILE A 95 3.46 3.77 14.13
N ALA A 96 2.27 3.12 14.21
CA ALA A 96 1.07 3.69 14.85
C ALA A 96 1.39 4.41 16.19
N PRO A 97 0.63 5.47 16.57
CA PRO A 97 -0.70 5.86 16.10
C PRO A 97 -0.73 6.80 14.88
N THR A 98 0.42 7.22 14.37
CA THR A 98 0.48 8.11 13.21
C THR A 98 0.13 7.40 11.91
N ALA A 99 -0.17 8.17 10.85
CA ALA A 99 -0.38 7.62 9.51
C ALA A 99 0.84 6.79 9.09
N GLY A 100 0.61 5.62 8.51
CA GLY A 100 1.69 4.74 8.07
C GLY A 100 2.53 5.42 7.00
N THR A 101 3.79 5.65 7.30
CA THR A 101 4.78 6.17 6.36
C THR A 101 6.04 5.32 6.43
N PHE A 102 6.80 5.31 5.35
CA PHE A 102 8.13 4.76 5.32
C PHE A 102 9.04 5.69 4.53
N GLN A 103 10.31 5.67 4.86
CA GLN A 103 11.33 6.50 4.24
C GLN A 103 12.46 5.60 3.77
N LEU A 104 12.90 5.81 2.54
CA LEU A 104 14.03 5.12 1.96
C LEU A 104 15.24 6.05 2.02
N ASP A 105 16.18 5.75 2.88
CA ASP A 105 17.33 6.60 3.11
C ASP A 105 18.63 5.92 2.68
N ASN A 106 19.51 6.73 2.15
CA ASN A 106 20.93 6.43 2.19
C ASN A 106 21.44 6.68 3.61
N VAL A 107 22.09 5.70 4.22
CA VAL A 107 22.64 5.82 5.59
C VAL A 107 23.57 7.03 5.76
N ARG A 108 24.16 7.50 4.67
CA ARG A 108 25.05 8.68 4.68
C ARG A 108 24.29 10.01 4.74
N THR A 109 23.23 10.15 3.98
CA THR A 109 22.59 11.46 3.76
C THR A 109 21.33 11.65 4.59
N ASN A 110 20.74 10.58 5.08
CA ASN A 110 19.48 10.61 5.83
C ASN A 110 18.37 11.41 5.09
N SER A 111 18.45 11.45 3.76
CA SER A 111 17.73 12.40 2.91
C SER A 111 16.68 11.76 2.01
N GLY A 112 16.11 10.64 2.43
CA GLY A 112 15.00 10.03 1.71
C GLY A 112 13.71 10.81 1.90
N GLN A 113 12.86 10.86 0.88
CA GLN A 113 11.50 11.38 1.05
C GLN A 113 10.61 10.34 1.74
N ALA A 114 9.90 10.78 2.78
CA ALA A 114 8.89 9.96 3.41
C ALA A 114 7.74 9.69 2.41
N GLN A 115 7.42 8.42 2.22
CA GLN A 115 6.32 7.98 1.38
C GLN A 115 5.17 7.53 2.27
N SER A 116 3.99 8.07 2.01
CA SER A 116 2.78 7.70 2.73
C SER A 116 2.18 6.41 2.16
N LEU A 117 1.64 5.59 3.04
CA LEU A 117 0.76 4.50 2.67
C LEU A 117 -0.61 5.04 2.24
N GLU A 118 -1.48 4.16 1.78
CA GLU A 118 -2.85 4.53 1.44
C GLU A 118 -3.59 5.07 2.66
N GLN A 119 -4.52 6.01 2.42
CA GLN A 119 -5.27 6.67 3.48
C GLN A 119 -5.96 5.65 4.42
N GLY A 120 -5.77 5.83 5.72
CA GLY A 120 -6.34 4.95 6.74
C GLY A 120 -5.59 3.63 6.94
N ILE A 121 -4.41 3.46 6.35
CA ILE A 121 -3.54 2.30 6.60
C ILE A 121 -2.38 2.72 7.52
N ILE A 122 -2.14 1.91 8.53
CA ILE A 122 -1.08 2.11 9.52
C ILE A 122 -0.13 0.92 9.56
N ILE A 123 1.11 1.18 9.92
CA ILE A 123 2.08 0.14 10.27
C ILE A 123 1.88 -0.15 11.75
N LYS A 124 1.35 -1.34 12.06
CA LYS A 124 1.04 -1.76 13.42
C LYS A 124 2.29 -2.11 14.21
N SER A 125 3.19 -2.85 13.59
CA SER A 125 4.44 -3.28 14.20
C SER A 125 5.49 -3.66 13.17
N VAL A 126 6.75 -3.53 13.55
CA VAL A 126 7.92 -4.06 12.84
C VAL A 126 8.72 -4.86 13.87
N THR A 127 8.64 -6.18 13.82
CA THR A 127 9.18 -7.08 14.83
C THR A 127 10.18 -8.07 14.24
N ALA A 128 11.18 -8.46 15.01
CA ALA A 128 12.08 -9.57 14.69
C ALA A 128 11.62 -10.85 15.41
N ALA A 129 12.09 -12.01 14.97
CA ALA A 129 11.75 -13.30 15.58
C ALA A 129 12.13 -13.34 17.07
N GLY A 130 11.27 -14.00 17.86
CA GLY A 130 11.46 -14.07 19.32
C GLY A 130 10.99 -12.83 20.10
N SER A 131 10.63 -11.75 19.39
CA SER A 131 10.09 -10.52 19.99
C SER A 131 8.63 -10.37 19.62
N SER A 132 7.74 -10.98 20.37
CA SER A 132 6.29 -10.94 20.10
C SER A 132 5.64 -9.58 20.40
N THR A 133 6.32 -8.71 21.13
CA THR A 133 5.74 -7.46 21.63
C THR A 133 6.59 -6.21 21.37
N ASN A 134 7.89 -6.36 21.08
CA ASN A 134 8.78 -5.21 20.95
C ASN A 134 9.06 -4.92 19.46
N ASN A 135 8.72 -3.70 19.04
CA ASN A 135 9.16 -3.20 17.75
C ASN A 135 10.68 -3.06 17.71
N LEU A 136 11.26 -3.22 16.52
CA LEU A 136 12.64 -2.84 16.28
C LEU A 136 12.86 -1.39 16.71
N THR A 137 13.94 -1.11 17.39
CA THR A 137 14.31 0.25 17.84
C THR A 137 15.69 0.61 17.30
N PRO A 138 15.80 1.53 16.33
CA PRO A 138 14.73 2.18 15.58
C PRO A 138 13.97 1.19 14.68
N PRO A 139 12.70 1.49 14.28
CA PRO A 139 11.94 0.64 13.40
C PRO A 139 12.45 0.79 11.96
N SER A 140 13.63 0.27 11.71
CA SER A 140 14.33 0.37 10.42
C SER A 140 14.98 -0.95 10.04
N ILE A 141 15.17 -1.11 8.73
CA ILE A 141 15.83 -2.26 8.13
C ILE A 141 16.93 -1.71 7.22
N GLU A 142 18.14 -2.23 7.36
CA GLU A 142 19.28 -1.84 6.52
C GLU A 142 19.72 -2.99 5.62
N PHE A 143 20.17 -2.62 4.43
CA PHE A 143 20.78 -3.54 3.47
C PHE A 143 22.22 -3.12 3.18
N ASP A 144 23.10 -4.08 3.16
CA ASP A 144 24.50 -3.90 2.80
C ASP A 144 24.72 -3.85 1.28
N SER A 145 25.95 -3.61 0.86
CA SER A 145 26.35 -3.55 -0.54
C SER A 145 26.13 -4.85 -1.33
N LYS A 146 25.91 -5.98 -0.66
CA LYS A 146 25.54 -7.25 -1.30
C LYS A 146 24.03 -7.44 -1.37
N GLY A 147 23.25 -6.48 -0.82
CA GLY A 147 21.80 -6.55 -0.69
C GLY A 147 21.36 -7.53 0.39
N LEU A 148 22.27 -7.86 1.32
CA LEU A 148 21.97 -8.65 2.51
C LEU A 148 21.45 -7.74 3.60
N LEU A 149 20.65 -8.32 4.49
CA LEU A 149 20.22 -7.62 5.69
C LEU A 149 21.46 -7.31 6.55
N TYR A 150 21.64 -6.02 6.86
CA TYR A 150 22.76 -5.58 7.69
C TYR A 150 22.32 -5.42 9.14
N ASP A 151 23.05 -6.11 10.01
CA ASP A 151 22.89 -6.01 11.46
C ASP A 151 24.27 -5.91 12.12
N PRO A 152 24.69 -4.72 12.56
CA PRO A 152 26.01 -4.51 13.14
C PRO A 152 26.20 -5.23 14.48
N ASN A 153 25.11 -5.48 15.20
CA ASN A 153 25.14 -6.03 16.55
C ASN A 153 24.74 -7.51 16.62
N GLN A 154 24.40 -8.12 15.47
CA GLN A 154 23.83 -9.48 15.38
C GLN A 154 22.64 -9.69 16.33
N SER A 155 21.89 -8.62 16.57
CA SER A 155 20.74 -8.60 17.48
C SER A 155 19.41 -8.85 16.75
N ILE A 156 19.42 -8.70 15.42
CA ILE A 156 18.23 -8.92 14.60
C ILE A 156 18.09 -10.40 14.31
N THR A 157 17.15 -11.04 14.98
CA THR A 157 16.76 -12.42 14.69
C THR A 157 15.77 -12.46 13.55
N LEU A 158 16.00 -13.33 12.58
CA LEU A 158 15.06 -13.58 11.48
C LEU A 158 13.98 -14.57 11.93
N PRO A 159 12.79 -14.45 11.41
CA PRO A 159 12.34 -13.50 10.40
C PRO A 159 11.96 -12.13 10.94
N ILE A 160 12.02 -11.09 10.08
CA ILE A 160 11.47 -9.77 10.39
C ILE A 160 10.05 -9.70 9.83
N CYS A 161 9.12 -9.27 10.68
CA CYS A 161 7.71 -9.14 10.36
C CYS A 161 7.26 -7.69 10.37
N ILE A 162 6.66 -7.23 9.28
CA ILE A 162 6.02 -5.92 9.16
C ILE A 162 4.53 -6.14 9.07
N ASN A 163 3.79 -5.72 10.10
CA ASN A 163 2.34 -5.88 10.18
C ASN A 163 1.63 -4.56 9.82
N LEU A 164 0.68 -4.65 8.91
CA LEU A 164 -0.16 -3.55 8.45
C LEU A 164 -1.60 -3.79 8.87
N SER A 165 -2.31 -2.74 9.22
CA SER A 165 -3.74 -2.81 9.47
C SER A 165 -4.45 -1.55 8.97
N ALA A 166 -5.76 -1.64 8.78
CA ALA A 166 -6.58 -0.46 8.57
C ALA A 166 -6.87 0.20 9.93
N SER A 167 -6.78 1.51 10.01
CA SER A 167 -7.05 2.28 11.24
C SER A 167 -8.47 2.05 11.79
N ASN A 168 -9.44 1.87 10.90
CA ASN A 168 -10.85 1.60 11.24
C ASN A 168 -11.16 0.11 11.47
N ASN A 169 -10.22 -0.80 11.16
CA ASN A 169 -10.37 -2.24 11.39
C ASN A 169 -9.02 -2.86 11.76
N PRO A 170 -8.60 -2.74 13.04
CA PRO A 170 -7.28 -3.21 13.49
C PRO A 170 -7.13 -4.74 13.49
N ASN A 171 -8.25 -5.48 13.36
CA ASN A 171 -8.23 -6.94 13.32
C ASN A 171 -7.88 -7.48 11.92
N LYS A 172 -8.03 -6.66 10.88
CA LYS A 172 -7.65 -7.04 9.53
C LYS A 172 -6.18 -6.73 9.32
N ILE A 173 -5.35 -7.76 9.42
CA ILE A 173 -3.89 -7.65 9.34
C ILE A 173 -3.42 -8.20 8.00
N LYS A 174 -2.52 -7.47 7.37
CA LYS A 174 -1.67 -7.92 6.28
C LYS A 174 -0.22 -7.80 6.73
N TRP A 175 0.60 -8.76 6.33
CA TRP A 175 1.99 -8.75 6.76
C TRP A 175 2.97 -9.01 5.61
N ILE A 176 4.18 -8.55 5.84
CA ILE A 176 5.35 -8.81 5.02
C ILE A 176 6.39 -9.44 5.92
N LYS A 177 6.94 -10.57 5.50
CA LYS A 177 7.92 -11.36 6.25
C LYS A 177 9.22 -11.44 5.47
N ILE A 178 10.30 -10.98 6.07
CA ILE A 178 11.66 -11.17 5.54
C ILE A 178 12.23 -12.39 6.24
N GLN A 179 12.41 -13.48 5.50
CA GLN A 179 12.73 -14.80 6.07
C GLN A 179 14.22 -15.07 6.19
N THR A 180 15.02 -14.50 5.30
CA THR A 180 16.45 -14.81 5.22
C THR A 180 17.30 -13.55 5.10
N LEU A 181 18.57 -13.65 5.47
CA LEU A 181 19.55 -12.60 5.25
C LEU A 181 19.68 -12.16 3.80
N LEU A 182 19.44 -13.08 2.87
CA LEU A 182 19.38 -12.80 1.43
C LEU A 182 18.16 -11.98 1.02
N GLY A 183 17.25 -11.69 1.97
CA GLY A 183 16.05 -10.89 1.71
C GLY A 183 14.97 -11.64 0.96
N ALA A 184 14.80 -12.95 1.19
CA ALA A 184 13.61 -13.66 0.75
C ALA A 184 12.39 -13.10 1.48
N ILE A 185 11.41 -12.61 0.70
CA ILE A 185 10.24 -11.92 1.23
C ILE A 185 9.00 -12.75 0.89
N THR A 186 8.16 -12.94 1.89
CA THR A 186 6.80 -13.49 1.73
C THR A 186 5.77 -12.50 2.25
N THR A 187 4.56 -12.61 1.77
CA THR A 187 3.43 -11.77 2.18
C THR A 187 2.25 -12.67 2.55
N GLY A 188 1.42 -12.19 3.48
CA GLY A 188 0.23 -12.91 3.89
C GLY A 188 -0.81 -12.01 4.53
N ALA A 189 -1.87 -12.65 5.03
CA ALA A 189 -3.06 -12.01 5.59
C ALA A 189 -3.62 -12.78 6.78
N ASP A 190 -4.52 -12.13 7.50
CA ASP A 190 -5.47 -12.69 8.48
C ASP A 190 -4.89 -13.28 9.78
N SER A 191 -3.57 -13.33 9.93
CA SER A 191 -2.90 -13.63 11.18
C SER A 191 -1.76 -12.65 11.39
N THR A 192 -1.32 -12.46 12.63
CA THR A 192 -0.07 -11.77 12.88
C THR A 192 1.07 -12.62 12.34
N CYS A 193 2.03 -11.97 11.67
CA CYS A 193 3.27 -12.62 11.32
C CYS A 193 3.95 -13.05 12.63
N SER A 194 4.01 -14.32 12.88
CA SER A 194 4.82 -14.89 13.95
C SER A 194 6.08 -15.52 13.37
N GLY A 195 7.20 -15.30 14.06
CA GLY A 195 8.45 -15.92 13.72
C GLY A 195 8.46 -17.39 14.09
#